data_75e5d82b2e11498be60fd8073f71edf0
#
_entry.id   75e5d82b2e11498be60fd8073f71edf0
#
_cell.length_a   1.000
_cell.length_b   1.000
_cell.length_c   1.000
_cell.angle_alpha   90.00
_cell.angle_beta   90.00
_cell.angle_gamma   90.00
#
_symmetry.space_group_name_H-M   'P 1'
#
loop_
_entity.id
_entity.type
_entity.pdbx_description
1 polymer ?
#
loop_
_entity_poly.entity_id
_entity_poly.type
_entity_poly.pdbx_seq_one_letter_code
_entity_poly.pdbx_strand_id
1 'polypeptide(L)'
;MANVNIKYLAIYGMADTPNSPSSVARLTTCDDPAIYTYEICNPRRPWLVSNNIARYFIGFDDGGYDISEKIAMQIIEPWRTNWPQPKHQTKAED
;
A
#
# COMPACT_ATOMS: atom_id res chain seq x y z
N MET A 1 16.92 15.73 -12.22
CA MET A 1 16.51 14.47 -11.68
C MET A 1 15.15 14.53 -11.06
N ALA A 2 14.32 13.56 -11.32
CA ALA A 2 13.00 13.56 -10.75
C ALA A 2 13.06 13.22 -9.26
N ASN A 3 12.24 13.89 -8.48
CA ASN A 3 12.06 13.57 -7.07
C ASN A 3 10.92 12.57 -6.91
N VAL A 4 11.12 11.58 -6.08
CA VAL A 4 10.11 10.57 -5.80
C VAL A 4 9.73 10.69 -4.34
N ASN A 5 8.44 10.83 -4.09
CA ASN A 5 7.88 10.85 -2.73
C ASN A 5 6.90 9.72 -2.57
N ILE A 6 6.93 9.09 -1.41
CA ILE A 6 6.03 7.99 -1.12
C ILE A 6 5.30 8.29 0.16
N LYS A 7 3.98 8.17 0.12
CA LYS A 7 3.13 8.41 1.27
C LYS A 7 2.33 7.14 1.56
N TYR A 8 2.26 6.76 2.82
CA TYR A 8 1.55 5.56 3.24
C TYR A 8 0.34 5.90 4.07
N LEU A 9 -0.74 5.15 3.89
CA LEU A 9 -1.94 5.26 4.70
C LEU A 9 -2.33 3.88 5.19
N ALA A 10 -2.73 3.81 6.47
CA ALA A 10 -3.38 2.62 6.99
C ALA A 10 -4.89 2.81 6.84
N ILE A 11 -5.58 1.83 6.27
CA ILE A 11 -7.01 1.90 6.02
C ILE A 11 -7.71 0.93 6.95
N TYR A 12 -8.68 1.45 7.71
CA TYR A 12 -9.38 0.68 8.72
C TYR A 12 -10.84 0.48 8.31
N GLY A 13 -11.33 -0.74 8.50
CA GLY A 13 -12.75 -1.01 8.39
C GLY A 13 -13.45 -0.79 9.72
N MET A 14 -14.76 -1.04 9.74
CA MET A 14 -15.54 -0.75 10.93
C MET A 14 -15.18 -1.61 12.12
N ALA A 15 -14.72 -2.83 11.88
CA ALA A 15 -14.39 -3.74 12.96
C ALA A 15 -12.90 -3.79 13.26
N ASP A 16 -12.11 -2.95 12.63
CA ASP A 16 -10.66 -3.01 12.78
C ASP A 16 -10.22 -2.34 14.06
N THR A 17 -9.10 -2.81 14.59
CA THR A 17 -8.45 -2.17 15.72
C THR A 17 -7.33 -1.28 15.23
N PRO A 18 -6.87 -0.33 16.05
CA PRO A 18 -5.79 0.56 15.63
C PRO A 18 -4.53 -0.14 15.17
N ASN A 19 -4.28 -1.35 15.67
CA ASN A 19 -3.06 -2.07 15.32
C ASN A 19 -3.24 -3.05 14.18
N SER A 20 -4.45 -3.15 13.64
CA SER A 20 -4.77 -4.14 12.60
C SER A 20 -5.62 -3.51 11.52
N PRO A 21 -5.06 -2.66 10.68
CA PRO A 21 -5.83 -2.10 9.56
C PRO A 21 -6.16 -3.21 8.55
N SER A 22 -7.24 -3.00 7.81
CA SER A 22 -7.61 -3.97 6.79
C SER A 22 -6.73 -3.87 5.56
N SER A 23 -6.12 -2.72 5.31
CA SER A 23 -5.29 -2.51 4.13
C SER A 23 -4.27 -1.43 4.41
N VAL A 24 -3.22 -1.40 3.58
CA VAL A 24 -2.26 -0.31 3.57
C VAL A 24 -2.20 0.22 2.14
N ALA A 25 -2.34 1.52 1.99
CA ALA A 25 -2.28 2.18 0.71
C ALA A 25 -0.98 2.95 0.57
N ARG A 26 -0.53 3.11 -0.66
CA ARG A 26 0.70 3.80 -0.96
C ARG A 26 0.49 4.70 -2.15
N LEU A 27 0.90 5.96 -2.00
CA LEU A 27 0.91 6.90 -3.11
C LEU A 27 2.36 7.23 -3.44
N THR A 28 2.76 6.93 -4.64
CA THR A 28 4.07 7.28 -5.15
C THR A 28 3.91 8.43 -6.13
N THR A 29 4.63 9.52 -5.90
CA THR A 29 4.57 10.67 -6.80
C THR A 29 5.95 10.96 -7.36
N CYS A 30 5.98 11.30 -8.64
CA CYS A 30 7.18 11.77 -9.32
C CYS A 30 6.94 13.18 -9.79
N ASP A 31 7.98 14.00 -9.79
CA ASP A 31 7.83 15.41 -10.13
C ASP A 31 7.95 15.72 -11.62
N ASP A 32 8.73 14.95 -12.34
CA ASP A 32 9.01 15.29 -13.74
C ASP A 32 9.10 14.06 -14.60
N PRO A 33 8.04 13.71 -15.32
CA PRO A 33 6.73 14.36 -15.29
C PRO A 33 5.99 14.01 -14.01
N ALA A 34 4.96 14.78 -13.69
CA ALA A 34 4.15 14.52 -12.51
C ALA A 34 3.34 13.25 -12.72
N ILE A 35 3.70 12.20 -12.04
CA ILE A 35 3.03 10.90 -12.14
C ILE A 35 2.61 10.47 -10.75
N TYR A 36 1.37 10.05 -10.61
CA TYR A 36 0.83 9.58 -9.34
C TYR A 36 0.44 8.12 -9.49
N THR A 37 1.01 7.26 -8.65
CA THR A 37 0.69 5.84 -8.66
C THR A 37 0.07 5.47 -7.32
N TYR A 38 -1.16 4.99 -7.36
CA TYR A 38 -1.90 4.59 -6.17
C TYR A 38 -1.91 3.07 -6.10
N GLU A 39 -1.45 2.54 -4.96
CA GLU A 39 -1.38 1.10 -4.76
C GLU A 39 -1.94 0.74 -3.41
N ILE A 40 -2.45 -0.48 -3.29
CA ILE A 40 -3.04 -0.97 -2.05
C ILE A 40 -2.63 -2.42 -1.85
N CYS A 41 -2.42 -2.82 -0.61
CA CYS A 41 -2.21 -4.22 -0.27
C CYS A 41 -3.01 -4.56 0.98
N ASN A 42 -3.21 -5.86 1.20
CA ASN A 42 -3.91 -6.33 2.38
C ASN A 42 -3.32 -7.68 2.77
N PRO A 43 -3.81 -8.31 3.87
CA PRO A 43 -3.22 -9.58 4.31
C PRO A 43 -3.27 -10.71 3.29
N ARG A 44 -4.12 -10.60 2.29
CA ARG A 44 -4.26 -11.65 1.28
C ARG A 44 -3.67 -11.28 -0.07
N ARG A 45 -3.35 -10.01 -0.29
CA ARG A 45 -2.90 -9.54 -1.61
C ARG A 45 -1.71 -8.62 -1.49
N PRO A 46 -0.68 -8.83 -2.32
CA PRO A 46 0.42 -7.89 -2.39
C PRO A 46 -0.02 -6.60 -3.06
N TRP A 47 0.92 -5.68 -3.21
CA TRP A 47 0.64 -4.38 -3.80
C TRP A 47 -0.03 -4.50 -5.16
N LEU A 48 -1.09 -3.74 -5.33
CA LEU A 48 -1.87 -3.72 -6.56
C LEU A 48 -2.25 -2.28 -6.87
N VAL A 49 -2.07 -1.88 -8.12
CA VAL A 49 -2.47 -0.53 -8.54
C VAL A 49 -3.99 -0.42 -8.45
N SER A 50 -4.45 0.65 -7.81
CA SER A 50 -5.88 0.87 -7.63
C SER A 50 -6.15 2.36 -7.55
N ASN A 51 -6.72 2.91 -8.60
CA ASN A 51 -7.03 4.35 -8.63
C ASN A 51 -8.20 4.71 -7.73
N ASN A 52 -8.97 3.72 -7.31
CA ASN A 52 -10.12 3.99 -6.44
C ASN A 52 -9.71 4.48 -5.07
N ILE A 53 -8.49 4.22 -4.65
CA ILE A 53 -8.04 4.62 -3.32
C ILE A 53 -7.56 6.07 -3.29
N ALA A 54 -7.56 6.75 -4.42
CA ALA A 54 -7.13 8.15 -4.45
C ALA A 54 -7.93 9.01 -3.48
N ARG A 55 -9.20 8.69 -3.27
CA ARG A 55 -10.06 9.47 -2.39
C ARG A 55 -9.60 9.48 -0.95
N TYR A 56 -8.89 8.43 -0.52
CA TYR A 56 -8.34 8.42 0.83
C TYR A 56 -7.21 9.42 0.98
N PHE A 57 -6.46 9.66 -0.09
CA PHE A 57 -5.34 10.59 -0.04
C PHE A 57 -5.77 12.03 -0.19
N ILE A 58 -6.90 12.28 -0.83
CA ILE A 58 -7.39 13.64 -1.04
C ILE A 58 -8.47 14.03 -0.03
N GLY A 59 -8.75 13.18 0.96
CA GLY A 59 -9.59 13.56 2.07
C GLY A 59 -11.08 13.33 1.90
N PHE A 60 -11.50 12.59 0.88
CA PHE A 60 -12.91 12.31 0.70
C PHE A 60 -13.44 11.19 1.58
N ASP A 61 -12.55 10.33 2.09
CA ASP A 61 -12.95 9.24 2.96
C ASP A 61 -12.20 9.31 4.26
N ASP A 62 -12.85 8.89 5.33
CA ASP A 62 -12.31 8.99 6.68
C ASP A 62 -11.54 7.75 7.11
N GLY A 63 -11.50 6.71 6.31
CA GLY A 63 -10.93 5.45 6.74
C GLY A 63 -9.42 5.35 6.69
N GLY A 64 -8.73 6.38 6.20
CA GLY A 64 -7.29 6.33 6.03
C GLY A 64 -6.55 7.23 7.00
N TYR A 65 -5.45 6.74 7.53
CA TYR A 65 -4.61 7.49 8.45
C TYR A 65 -3.17 7.47 7.97
N ASP A 66 -2.52 8.65 8.01
CA ASP A 66 -1.12 8.75 7.64
C ASP A 66 -0.26 7.91 8.56
N ILE A 67 0.62 7.11 7.98
CA ILE A 67 1.60 6.35 8.74
C ILE A 67 2.95 6.51 8.06
N SER A 68 4.02 6.30 8.84
CA SER A 68 5.36 6.35 8.29
C SER A 68 5.65 5.07 7.52
N GLU A 69 6.69 5.10 6.70
CA GLU A 69 7.14 3.91 6.00
C GLU A 69 7.48 2.80 6.99
N LYS A 70 8.13 3.16 8.09
CA LYS A 70 8.51 2.17 9.09
C LYS A 70 7.29 1.46 9.66
N ILE A 71 6.25 2.22 10.00
CA ILE A 71 5.03 1.65 10.54
C ILE A 71 4.34 0.79 9.47
N ALA A 72 4.31 1.28 8.23
CA ALA A 72 3.70 0.52 7.14
C ALA A 72 4.40 -0.83 6.98
N MET A 73 5.73 -0.84 7.01
CA MET A 73 6.47 -2.09 6.85
C MET A 73 6.21 -3.04 8.02
N GLN A 74 6.08 -2.50 9.25
CA GLN A 74 5.76 -3.33 10.40
C GLN A 74 4.40 -3.99 10.27
N ILE A 75 3.44 -3.28 9.72
CA ILE A 75 2.10 -3.82 9.50
C ILE A 75 2.12 -4.90 8.42
N ILE A 76 2.84 -4.64 7.34
CA ILE A 76 2.83 -5.50 6.17
C ILE A 76 3.65 -6.77 6.37
N GLU A 77 4.68 -6.70 7.19
CA GLU A 77 5.60 -7.82 7.33
C GLU A 77 4.91 -9.15 7.62
N PRO A 78 3.99 -9.22 8.61
CA PRO A 78 3.28 -10.50 8.84
C PRO A 78 2.40 -10.90 7.66
N TRP A 79 1.92 -9.95 6.88
CA TRP A 79 1.05 -10.26 5.74
C TRP A 79 1.82 -10.95 4.62
N ARG A 80 3.10 -10.63 4.48
CA ARG A 80 3.90 -11.13 3.36
C ARG A 80 4.00 -12.64 3.35
N THR A 81 3.96 -13.25 4.52
CA THR A 81 4.05 -14.71 4.59
C THR A 81 2.80 -15.37 4.02
N ASN A 82 1.68 -14.65 3.99
CA ASN A 82 0.42 -15.18 3.48
C ASN A 82 0.17 -14.81 2.02
N TRP A 83 0.99 -13.94 1.46
CA TRP A 83 0.79 -13.52 0.07
C TRP A 83 1.16 -14.65 -0.88
N PRO A 84 0.42 -14.80 -2.00
CA PRO A 84 0.80 -15.80 -2.99
C PRO A 84 2.21 -15.56 -3.51
N GLN A 85 2.98 -16.62 -3.60
CA GLN A 85 4.33 -16.53 -4.13
C GLN A 85 4.29 -16.70 -5.63
N PRO A 86 5.02 -15.87 -6.37
CA PRO A 86 5.03 -16.01 -7.83
C PRO A 86 5.85 -17.22 -8.24
N LYS A 87 5.17 -18.31 -8.54
CA LYS A 87 5.83 -19.55 -8.88
C LYS A 87 6.71 -19.45 -10.10
N HIS A 88 6.29 -18.64 -11.05
CA HIS A 88 7.06 -18.52 -12.27
C HIS A 88 8.43 -17.90 -12.02
N GLN A 89 8.60 -17.18 -10.96
CA GLN A 89 9.90 -16.65 -10.63
C GLN A 89 10.88 -17.75 -10.34
N THR A 90 10.44 -18.73 -9.60
CA THR A 90 11.31 -19.86 -9.30
C THR A 90 11.71 -20.58 -10.54
N LYS A 91 10.77 -20.75 -11.45
CA LYS A 91 11.10 -21.46 -12.66
C LYS A 91 11.98 -20.68 -13.59
N ALA A 92 11.84 -19.39 -13.58
CA ALA A 92 12.60 -18.58 -14.50
C ALA A 92 14.08 -18.67 -14.25
N GLU A 93 14.44 -19.07 -13.07
CA GLU A 93 15.84 -19.19 -12.75
C GLU A 93 16.44 -20.49 -13.14
N ASP A 94 15.67 -21.43 -13.52
CA ASP A 94 16.19 -22.75 -13.87
C ASP A 94 16.90 -22.79 -15.19
#